data_c3bef08ce6e99a925eafa9a80b6d337f
#
_entry.id   c3bef08ce6e99a925eafa9a80b6d337f
#
_cell.length_a   1.000
_cell.length_b   1.000
_cell.length_c   1.000
_cell.angle_alpha   90.00
_cell.angle_beta   90.00
_cell.angle_gamma   90.00
#
_symmetry.space_group_name_H-M   'P 1'
#
loop_
_entity.id
_entity.type
_entity.pdbx_description
1 polymer ?
#
loop_
_entity_poly.entity_id
_entity_poly.type
_entity_poly.pdbx_seq_one_letter_code
_entity_poly.pdbx_strand_id
1 'polypeptide(L)'
;EIMPSLVGSEMCIRDRIQAGVMSGEIAEYDLLSEEEYLDLMEKLPKDNQFLEDSDPNKFIAKMGAEAIYDLLARLDLDALSYELRHRAGNDASQQRKNEALKRLQVVESFRASRGRNKPEWMIVRIVPVIPPELRPLVPLDGGRFATSDLNDLYRRVIIRNNRLKRLIEIKAPEVILRNEKRMLQEAVDSLFDNSRKSSAVKTDANRPLKSLSDSLKGKQGRFRQNLLGKRVDYSARSVIVVGPELRMGECGIPKLMAAELYKPFIIRKLIERGIVKTVKSAKKIVDRKEAVIWDILEHVMKGHPVLLNRAPTLHRLGIQAFQPKMIEGKAIQLHPLACTAFNADFDGDQMAVHLPLSNEAILEAQMLMLQSH
;
A
#
# COMPACT_ATOMS: atom_id res chain seq x y z
N GLU A 1 -17.29 9.15 -5.66
CA GLU A 1 -18.29 9.47 -4.61
C GLU A 1 -19.63 8.75 -4.78
N ILE A 2 -19.87 8.02 -5.86
CA ILE A 2 -21.16 7.33 -6.12
C ILE A 2 -21.27 6.00 -5.36
N MET A 3 -20.17 5.40 -4.92
CA MET A 3 -20.18 4.08 -4.29
C MET A 3 -20.57 3.96 -2.81
N PRO A 4 -20.40 4.94 -1.93
CA PRO A 4 -20.74 4.76 -0.52
C PRO A 4 -22.22 4.86 -0.18
N SER A 5 -23.02 5.56 -0.98
CA SER A 5 -24.44 5.78 -0.71
C SER A 5 -25.34 4.62 -1.11
N LEU A 6 -24.87 3.73 -1.99
CA LEU A 6 -25.64 2.57 -2.47
C LEU A 6 -25.56 1.32 -1.57
N VAL A 7 -24.82 1.38 -0.48
CA VAL A 7 -24.69 0.28 0.51
C VAL A 7 -25.82 0.29 1.53
N GLY A 8 -26.67 1.30 1.52
CA GLY A 8 -27.90 1.35 2.31
C GLY A 8 -29.04 0.53 1.72
N SER A 9 -30.19 0.62 2.31
CA SER A 9 -31.44 -0.04 1.95
C SER A 9 -32.04 0.37 0.58
N GLU A 10 -31.28 1.08 -0.25
CA GLU A 10 -31.77 1.61 -1.52
C GLU A 10 -31.61 0.61 -2.65
N MET A 11 -32.65 0.48 -3.47
CA MET A 11 -32.69 -0.39 -4.65
C MET A 11 -32.52 0.46 -5.91
N CYS A 12 -31.71 -0.03 -6.87
CA CYS A 12 -31.64 0.57 -8.20
C CYS A 12 -32.68 -0.08 -9.10
N ILE A 13 -33.50 0.74 -9.74
CA ILE A 13 -34.43 0.30 -10.78
C ILE A 13 -33.71 0.24 -12.12
N ARG A 14 -34.00 -0.80 -12.85
CA ARG A 14 -33.59 -0.97 -14.20
C ARG A 14 -34.78 -0.96 -15.15
N ASP A 15 -34.62 -0.20 -16.21
CA ASP A 15 -35.33 -0.27 -17.49
C ASP A 15 -36.78 -0.71 -17.53
N ARG A 16 -37.54 0.17 -18.10
CA ARG A 16 -38.83 -0.05 -18.74
C ARG A 16 -39.99 -0.42 -17.82
N ILE A 17 -40.69 0.59 -17.51
CA ILE A 17 -42.03 0.53 -16.96
C ILE A 17 -42.98 0.35 -18.11
N GLN A 18 -43.89 -0.62 -17.99
CA GLN A 18 -44.94 -0.82 -19.00
C GLN A 18 -45.73 0.49 -19.18
N ALA A 19 -45.78 0.99 -20.42
CA ALA A 19 -46.62 2.13 -20.75
C ALA A 19 -48.07 1.84 -20.38
N GLY A 20 -48.57 2.48 -19.34
CA GLY A 20 -49.93 2.34 -18.88
C GLY A 20 -50.13 2.16 -17.37
N VAL A 21 -49.13 1.65 -16.63
CA VAL A 21 -49.28 1.43 -15.19
C VAL A 21 -48.63 2.56 -14.37
N MET A 22 -47.65 3.23 -14.90
CA MET A 22 -46.88 4.26 -14.17
C MET A 22 -46.38 5.39 -15.08
N SER A 23 -47.26 6.04 -15.82
CA SER A 23 -46.87 7.17 -16.65
C SER A 23 -46.46 8.36 -15.78
N GLY A 24 -45.17 8.59 -15.65
CA GLY A 24 -44.61 9.84 -15.22
C GLY A 24 -44.00 9.95 -13.81
N GLU A 25 -44.10 8.92 -12.95
CA GLU A 25 -43.62 9.03 -11.57
C GLU A 25 -42.21 8.47 -11.36
N ILE A 26 -41.74 7.55 -12.18
CA ILE A 26 -40.42 6.91 -12.02
C ILE A 26 -39.70 6.81 -13.34
N ALA A 27 -38.47 7.29 -13.39
CA ALA A 27 -37.62 7.25 -14.56
C ALA A 27 -36.73 6.00 -14.56
N GLU A 28 -36.18 5.67 -15.72
CA GLU A 28 -35.14 4.66 -15.89
C GLU A 28 -33.91 5.08 -15.06
N TYR A 29 -33.37 4.14 -14.28
CA TYR A 29 -32.22 4.35 -13.36
C TYR A 29 -32.51 5.13 -12.07
N ASP A 30 -33.77 5.31 -11.68
CA ASP A 30 -34.09 5.90 -10.40
C ASP A 30 -33.75 4.98 -9.21
N LEU A 31 -33.46 5.60 -8.08
CA LEU A 31 -33.24 4.91 -6.81
C LEU A 31 -34.56 4.84 -6.05
N LEU A 32 -34.95 3.64 -5.66
CA LEU A 32 -36.16 3.42 -4.85
C LEU A 32 -35.81 3.06 -3.42
N SER A 33 -36.61 3.53 -2.51
CA SER A 33 -36.68 3.02 -1.14
C SER A 33 -37.32 1.63 -1.10
N GLU A 34 -37.16 0.91 0.00
CA GLU A 34 -37.78 -0.42 0.16
C GLU A 34 -39.29 -0.34 0.18
N GLU A 35 -39.87 0.72 0.74
CA GLU A 35 -41.33 0.95 0.78
C GLU A 35 -41.86 1.21 -0.63
N GLU A 36 -41.26 2.09 -1.40
CA GLU A 36 -41.64 2.36 -2.79
C GLU A 36 -41.53 1.13 -3.68
N TYR A 37 -40.52 0.29 -3.47
CA TYR A 37 -40.39 -0.96 -4.20
C TYR A 37 -41.52 -1.92 -3.90
N LEU A 38 -41.92 -2.10 -2.63
CA LEU A 38 -43.04 -2.97 -2.23
C LEU A 38 -44.36 -2.45 -2.80
N ASP A 39 -44.62 -1.15 -2.71
CA ASP A 39 -45.78 -0.52 -3.29
C ASP A 39 -45.89 -0.73 -4.81
N LEU A 40 -44.75 -0.66 -5.49
CA LEU A 40 -44.66 -0.93 -6.92
C LEU A 40 -44.93 -2.39 -7.25
N MET A 41 -44.37 -3.31 -6.48
CA MET A 41 -44.59 -4.74 -6.69
C MET A 41 -46.05 -5.14 -6.49
N GLU A 42 -46.79 -4.46 -5.60
CA GLU A 42 -48.23 -4.68 -5.41
C GLU A 42 -49.08 -4.16 -6.59
N LYS A 43 -48.63 -3.05 -7.22
CA LYS A 43 -49.33 -2.43 -8.37
C LYS A 43 -49.03 -3.11 -9.71
N LEU A 44 -47.91 -3.88 -9.80
CA LEU A 44 -47.54 -4.56 -11.04
C LEU A 44 -48.44 -5.76 -11.35
N PRO A 45 -48.75 -6.01 -12.64
CA PRO A 45 -49.45 -7.18 -13.07
C PRO A 45 -48.69 -8.47 -12.66
N LYS A 46 -49.43 -9.50 -12.23
CA LYS A 46 -48.84 -10.80 -11.85
C LYS A 46 -48.05 -11.46 -12.97
N ASP A 47 -48.37 -11.17 -14.22
CA ASP A 47 -47.71 -11.68 -15.41
C ASP A 47 -46.26 -11.13 -15.57
N ASN A 48 -45.94 -10.02 -14.93
CA ASN A 48 -44.60 -9.45 -14.97
C ASN A 48 -43.50 -10.38 -14.41
N GLN A 49 -43.87 -11.29 -13.49
CA GLN A 49 -42.93 -12.25 -12.92
C GLN A 49 -42.52 -13.36 -13.90
N PHE A 50 -43.37 -13.63 -14.90
CA PHE A 50 -43.15 -14.68 -15.90
C PHE A 50 -42.45 -14.20 -17.16
N LEU A 51 -42.25 -12.89 -17.32
CA LEU A 51 -41.50 -12.32 -18.45
C LEU A 51 -40.03 -12.68 -18.35
N GLU A 52 -39.40 -12.90 -19.50
CA GLU A 52 -37.93 -13.09 -19.55
C GLU A 52 -37.21 -11.80 -19.21
N ASP A 53 -35.98 -11.89 -18.63
CA ASP A 53 -35.18 -10.72 -18.27
C ASP A 53 -34.76 -9.86 -19.46
N SER A 54 -34.88 -10.40 -20.67
CA SER A 54 -34.67 -9.72 -21.94
C SER A 54 -35.89 -8.91 -22.44
N ASP A 55 -37.03 -9.16 -21.85
CA ASP A 55 -38.27 -8.49 -22.29
C ASP A 55 -38.24 -6.99 -21.88
N PRO A 56 -38.49 -6.09 -22.87
CA PRO A 56 -38.52 -4.65 -22.58
C PRO A 56 -39.60 -4.22 -21.57
N ASN A 57 -40.63 -5.03 -21.38
CA ASN A 57 -41.77 -4.71 -20.49
C ASN A 57 -41.55 -5.25 -19.06
N LYS A 58 -40.51 -6.01 -18.81
CA LYS A 58 -40.21 -6.54 -17.47
C LYS A 58 -39.69 -5.47 -16.55
N PHE A 59 -40.38 -5.26 -15.43
CA PHE A 59 -39.82 -4.44 -14.35
C PHE A 59 -38.76 -5.24 -13.60
N ILE A 60 -37.54 -4.68 -13.55
CA ILE A 60 -36.40 -5.27 -12.85
C ILE A 60 -35.83 -4.23 -11.87
N ALA A 61 -35.82 -4.59 -10.60
CA ALA A 61 -35.12 -3.85 -9.57
C ALA A 61 -34.03 -4.72 -8.97
N LYS A 62 -32.81 -4.22 -8.91
CA LYS A 62 -31.65 -4.91 -8.35
C LYS A 62 -31.01 -4.05 -7.29
N MET A 63 -30.33 -4.66 -6.32
CA MET A 63 -29.71 -3.97 -5.20
C MET A 63 -28.19 -4.11 -5.24
N GLY A 64 -27.51 -3.02 -4.84
CA GLY A 64 -26.06 -3.02 -4.60
C GLY A 64 -25.20 -3.23 -5.86
N ALA A 65 -24.13 -3.98 -5.73
CA ALA A 65 -23.14 -4.18 -6.78
C ALA A 65 -23.71 -4.87 -8.04
N GLU A 66 -24.73 -5.70 -7.90
CA GLU A 66 -25.38 -6.38 -9.02
C GLU A 66 -26.09 -5.37 -9.94
N ALA A 67 -26.80 -4.40 -9.36
CA ALA A 67 -27.43 -3.31 -10.10
C ALA A 67 -26.40 -2.46 -10.86
N ILE A 68 -25.35 -2.06 -10.17
CA ILE A 68 -24.27 -1.24 -10.78
C ILE A 68 -23.56 -2.01 -11.91
N TYR A 69 -23.34 -3.31 -11.73
CA TYR A 69 -22.74 -4.15 -12.78
C TYR A 69 -23.57 -4.13 -14.06
N ASP A 70 -24.88 -4.32 -13.94
CA ASP A 70 -25.78 -4.33 -15.10
C ASP A 70 -25.87 -2.97 -15.78
N LEU A 71 -25.89 -1.89 -15.01
CA LEU A 71 -25.85 -0.52 -15.54
C LEU A 71 -24.55 -0.25 -16.32
N LEU A 72 -23.41 -0.65 -15.76
CA LEU A 72 -22.11 -0.47 -16.41
C LEU A 72 -21.94 -1.33 -17.66
N ALA A 73 -22.48 -2.56 -17.66
CA ALA A 73 -22.41 -3.47 -18.81
C ALA A 73 -23.20 -2.97 -20.02
N ARG A 74 -24.26 -2.16 -19.80
CA ARG A 74 -25.12 -1.60 -20.85
C ARG A 74 -24.71 -0.21 -21.31
N LEU A 75 -23.75 0.41 -20.63
CA LEU A 75 -23.34 1.79 -20.87
C LEU A 75 -22.74 1.93 -22.28
N ASP A 76 -23.38 2.74 -23.14
CA ASP A 76 -22.78 3.17 -24.39
C ASP A 76 -21.86 4.39 -24.14
N LEU A 77 -20.54 4.11 -24.14
CA LEU A 77 -19.52 5.12 -23.90
C LEU A 77 -19.46 6.16 -25.02
N ASP A 78 -19.79 5.80 -26.26
CA ASP A 78 -19.70 6.71 -27.40
C ASP A 78 -20.87 7.72 -27.37
N ALA A 79 -22.08 7.22 -27.14
CA ALA A 79 -23.27 8.06 -26.97
C ALA A 79 -23.12 9.01 -25.76
N LEU A 80 -22.68 8.47 -24.62
CA LEU A 80 -22.47 9.27 -23.41
C LEU A 80 -21.37 10.33 -23.56
N SER A 81 -20.30 10.02 -24.27
CA SER A 81 -19.24 10.99 -24.57
C SER A 81 -19.78 12.16 -25.42
N TYR A 82 -20.55 11.84 -26.46
CA TYR A 82 -21.16 12.87 -27.29
C TYR A 82 -22.11 13.78 -26.50
N GLU A 83 -22.99 13.20 -25.70
CA GLU A 83 -23.93 13.93 -24.85
C GLU A 83 -23.20 14.85 -23.85
N LEU A 84 -22.20 14.35 -23.15
CA LEU A 84 -21.44 15.14 -22.17
C LEU A 84 -20.65 16.28 -22.84
N ARG A 85 -20.11 16.09 -24.05
CA ARG A 85 -19.48 17.15 -24.84
C ARG A 85 -20.47 18.23 -25.22
N HIS A 86 -21.65 17.83 -25.67
CA HIS A 86 -22.72 18.76 -26.01
C HIS A 86 -23.18 19.58 -24.78
N ARG A 87 -23.38 18.92 -23.64
CA ARG A 87 -23.71 19.59 -22.35
C ARG A 87 -22.60 20.56 -21.90
N ALA A 88 -21.34 20.15 -21.97
CA ALA A 88 -20.20 20.97 -21.59
C ALA A 88 -20.07 22.25 -22.46
N GLY A 89 -20.48 22.17 -23.74
CA GLY A 89 -20.50 23.34 -24.65
C GLY A 89 -21.66 24.28 -24.41
N ASN A 90 -22.86 23.74 -24.27
CA ASN A 90 -24.11 24.48 -24.41
C ASN A 90 -24.82 24.82 -23.09
N ASP A 91 -24.41 24.25 -21.96
CA ASP A 91 -25.08 24.49 -20.67
C ASP A 91 -24.89 25.96 -20.22
N ALA A 92 -25.92 26.59 -19.70
CA ALA A 92 -25.87 27.98 -19.22
C ALA A 92 -25.13 28.14 -17.88
N SER A 93 -25.07 27.05 -17.06
CA SER A 93 -24.47 27.05 -15.73
C SER A 93 -23.03 26.58 -15.76
N GLN A 94 -22.09 27.40 -15.26
CA GLN A 94 -20.68 27.05 -15.14
C GLN A 94 -20.46 25.81 -14.23
N GLN A 95 -21.26 25.64 -13.21
CA GLN A 95 -21.19 24.48 -12.32
C GLN A 95 -21.50 23.20 -13.11
N ARG A 96 -22.60 23.18 -13.85
CA ARG A 96 -23.01 22.02 -14.69
C ARG A 96 -21.98 21.71 -15.77
N LYS A 97 -21.37 22.74 -16.39
CA LYS A 97 -20.25 22.55 -17.33
C LYS A 97 -19.09 21.83 -16.68
N ASN A 98 -18.69 22.28 -15.48
CA ASN A 98 -17.57 21.66 -14.75
C ASN A 98 -17.87 20.20 -14.34
N GLU A 99 -19.10 19.90 -13.94
CA GLU A 99 -19.54 18.54 -13.65
C GLU A 99 -19.53 17.66 -14.91
N ALA A 100 -20.04 18.16 -16.03
CA ALA A 100 -20.00 17.47 -17.30
C ALA A 100 -18.55 17.18 -17.78
N LEU A 101 -17.64 18.15 -17.61
CA LEU A 101 -16.22 17.96 -17.93
C LEU A 101 -15.54 16.90 -17.06
N LYS A 102 -15.78 16.91 -15.75
CA LYS A 102 -15.25 15.87 -14.83
C LYS A 102 -15.76 14.49 -15.22
N ARG A 103 -17.05 14.38 -15.53
CA ARG A 103 -17.67 13.13 -15.96
C ARG A 103 -17.13 12.66 -17.33
N LEU A 104 -16.97 13.61 -18.27
CA LEU A 104 -16.39 13.35 -19.57
C LEU A 104 -14.96 12.80 -19.48
N GLN A 105 -14.14 13.32 -18.55
CA GLN A 105 -12.78 12.83 -18.35
C GLN A 105 -12.75 11.34 -18.00
N VAL A 106 -13.67 10.87 -17.14
CA VAL A 106 -13.78 9.45 -16.77
C VAL A 106 -14.25 8.62 -17.97
N VAL A 107 -15.29 9.09 -18.67
CA VAL A 107 -15.83 8.40 -19.88
C VAL A 107 -14.78 8.26 -20.96
N GLU A 108 -14.02 9.31 -21.25
CA GLU A 108 -12.92 9.26 -22.24
C GLU A 108 -11.79 8.31 -21.81
N SER A 109 -11.51 8.21 -20.51
CA SER A 109 -10.52 7.26 -20.01
C SER A 109 -10.96 5.81 -20.25
N PHE A 110 -12.23 5.46 -20.04
CA PHE A 110 -12.78 4.16 -20.38
C PHE A 110 -12.81 3.93 -21.89
N ARG A 111 -13.18 4.95 -22.67
CA ARG A 111 -13.21 4.89 -24.13
C ARG A 111 -11.82 4.65 -24.71
N ALA A 112 -10.81 5.36 -24.25
CA ALA A 112 -9.40 5.17 -24.66
C ALA A 112 -8.84 3.79 -24.28
N SER A 113 -9.37 3.17 -23.22
CA SER A 113 -8.93 1.84 -22.77
C SER A 113 -9.83 0.70 -23.24
N ARG A 114 -10.81 0.94 -24.10
CA ARG A 114 -11.87 -0.01 -24.52
C ARG A 114 -11.37 -1.40 -24.93
N GLY A 115 -10.18 -1.50 -25.53
CA GLY A 115 -9.58 -2.80 -25.89
C GLY A 115 -8.96 -3.58 -24.72
N ARG A 116 -8.75 -2.93 -23.57
CA ARG A 116 -8.06 -3.50 -22.40
C ARG A 116 -8.93 -3.56 -21.15
N ASN A 117 -9.85 -2.62 -20.99
CA ASN A 117 -10.70 -2.47 -19.80
C ASN A 117 -12.16 -2.31 -20.22
N LYS A 118 -13.04 -2.93 -19.44
CA LYS A 118 -14.48 -2.78 -19.58
C LYS A 118 -15.05 -2.07 -18.34
N PRO A 119 -16.06 -1.19 -18.47
CA PRO A 119 -16.63 -0.47 -17.34
C PRO A 119 -17.14 -1.38 -16.21
N GLU A 120 -17.76 -2.51 -16.55
CA GLU A 120 -18.29 -3.49 -15.60
C GLU A 120 -17.20 -4.16 -14.73
N TRP A 121 -15.92 -4.07 -15.11
CA TRP A 121 -14.81 -4.59 -14.31
C TRP A 121 -14.51 -3.75 -13.06
N MET A 122 -15.15 -2.60 -12.91
CA MET A 122 -15.12 -1.86 -11.64
C MET A 122 -15.79 -2.64 -10.51
N ILE A 123 -16.66 -3.61 -10.84
CA ILE A 123 -17.31 -4.47 -9.87
C ILE A 123 -16.49 -5.74 -9.67
N VAL A 124 -16.01 -5.93 -8.45
CA VAL A 124 -15.19 -7.09 -8.09
C VAL A 124 -16.07 -8.32 -7.90
N ARG A 125 -16.01 -9.27 -8.83
CA ARG A 125 -16.73 -10.56 -8.76
C ARG A 125 -15.89 -11.66 -8.11
N ILE A 126 -14.56 -11.59 -8.25
CA ILE A 126 -13.62 -12.56 -7.70
C ILE A 126 -12.70 -11.79 -6.76
N VAL A 127 -12.80 -12.07 -5.47
CA VAL A 127 -11.95 -11.43 -4.45
C VAL A 127 -10.57 -12.10 -4.46
N PRO A 128 -9.48 -11.35 -4.70
CA PRO A 128 -8.14 -11.91 -4.64
C PRO A 128 -7.76 -12.25 -3.20
N VAL A 129 -7.15 -13.43 -3.01
CA VAL A 129 -6.63 -13.88 -1.73
C VAL A 129 -5.12 -13.75 -1.74
N ILE A 130 -4.58 -12.97 -0.81
CA ILE A 130 -3.13 -12.80 -0.70
C ILE A 130 -2.45 -14.09 -0.18
N PRO A 131 -1.17 -14.35 -0.55
CA PRO A 131 -0.44 -15.52 -0.09
C PRO A 131 -0.39 -15.63 1.45
N PRO A 132 -0.34 -16.87 2.00
CA PRO A 132 -0.29 -17.09 3.45
C PRO A 132 0.89 -16.42 4.15
N GLU A 133 2.03 -16.28 3.48
CA GLU A 133 3.23 -15.63 4.01
C GLU A 133 3.01 -14.16 4.36
N LEU A 134 2.10 -13.49 3.65
CA LEU A 134 1.74 -12.09 3.91
C LEU A 134 0.68 -11.93 5.04
N ARG A 135 0.07 -13.04 5.47
CA ARG A 135 -0.91 -13.09 6.57
C ARG A 135 -0.61 -14.27 7.52
N PRO A 136 0.59 -14.31 8.12
CA PRO A 136 1.06 -15.49 8.82
C PRO A 136 0.23 -15.82 10.04
N LEU A 137 0.23 -17.12 10.38
CA LEU A 137 -0.25 -17.69 11.63
C LEU A 137 0.99 -18.07 12.46
N VAL A 138 1.26 -17.32 13.52
CA VAL A 138 2.47 -17.50 14.33
C VAL A 138 2.11 -18.22 15.64
N PRO A 139 2.71 -19.36 15.95
CA PRO A 139 2.53 -20.01 17.23
C PRO A 139 3.16 -19.18 18.36
N LEU A 140 2.43 -18.99 19.44
CA LEU A 140 2.89 -18.39 20.67
C LEU A 140 3.14 -19.45 21.74
N ASP A 141 3.92 -19.11 22.75
CA ASP A 141 4.13 -19.96 23.91
C ASP A 141 2.78 -20.28 24.58
N GLY A 142 2.60 -21.55 24.97
CA GLY A 142 1.34 -22.02 25.56
C GLY A 142 0.28 -22.50 24.57
N GLY A 143 0.66 -22.85 23.32
CA GLY A 143 -0.23 -23.46 22.31
C GLY A 143 -1.26 -22.51 21.70
N ARG A 144 -1.11 -21.20 21.91
CA ARG A 144 -1.93 -20.17 21.27
C ARG A 144 -1.31 -19.74 19.94
N PHE A 145 -2.14 -19.25 19.02
CA PHE A 145 -1.70 -18.71 17.76
C PHE A 145 -2.03 -17.22 17.66
N ALA A 146 -1.05 -16.41 17.27
CA ALA A 146 -1.29 -15.06 16.80
C ALA A 146 -1.61 -15.11 15.31
N THR A 147 -2.71 -14.50 14.92
CA THR A 147 -3.14 -14.44 13.53
C THR A 147 -3.17 -13.01 13.03
N SER A 148 -2.91 -12.82 11.74
CA SER A 148 -3.10 -11.53 11.08
C SER A 148 -4.59 -11.15 11.08
N ASP A 149 -4.89 -9.86 11.25
CA ASP A 149 -6.25 -9.31 11.16
C ASP A 149 -6.92 -9.65 9.82
N LEU A 150 -6.14 -9.76 8.74
CA LEU A 150 -6.63 -10.14 7.41
C LEU A 150 -7.27 -11.53 7.38
N ASN A 151 -6.78 -12.48 8.17
CA ASN A 151 -7.38 -13.82 8.23
C ASN A 151 -8.79 -13.77 8.79
N ASP A 152 -9.07 -12.92 9.76
CA ASP A 152 -10.42 -12.73 10.31
C ASP A 152 -11.34 -12.04 9.30
N LEU A 153 -10.85 -11.06 8.57
CA LEU A 153 -11.61 -10.39 7.52
C LEU A 153 -11.96 -11.35 6.37
N TYR A 154 -11.00 -12.14 5.89
CA TYR A 154 -11.27 -13.19 4.89
C TYR A 154 -12.25 -14.24 5.40
N ARG A 155 -12.10 -14.70 6.63
CA ARG A 155 -13.01 -15.66 7.26
C ARG A 155 -14.45 -15.15 7.26
N ARG A 156 -14.68 -13.87 7.59
CA ARG A 156 -15.99 -13.23 7.55
C ARG A 156 -16.60 -13.26 6.14
N VAL A 157 -15.82 -12.89 5.13
CA VAL A 157 -16.27 -12.94 3.73
C VAL A 157 -16.66 -14.36 3.32
N ILE A 158 -15.82 -15.36 3.61
CA ILE A 158 -16.07 -16.76 3.27
C ILE A 158 -17.35 -17.29 3.96
N ILE A 159 -17.51 -17.02 5.26
CA ILE A 159 -18.71 -17.47 6.01
C ILE A 159 -19.96 -16.85 5.43
N ARG A 160 -19.98 -15.54 5.13
CA ARG A 160 -21.13 -14.86 4.54
C ARG A 160 -21.43 -15.36 3.14
N ASN A 161 -20.41 -15.57 2.32
CA ASN A 161 -20.57 -16.11 0.98
C ASN A 161 -21.16 -17.53 0.99
N ASN A 162 -20.65 -18.41 1.86
CA ASN A 162 -21.15 -19.79 1.99
C ASN A 162 -22.61 -19.81 2.51
N ARG A 163 -22.93 -18.91 3.43
CA ARG A 163 -24.29 -18.77 3.93
C ARG A 163 -25.25 -18.29 2.84
N LEU A 164 -24.87 -17.26 2.09
CA LEU A 164 -25.67 -16.77 0.95
C LEU A 164 -25.87 -17.87 -0.10
N LYS A 165 -24.82 -18.61 -0.45
CA LYS A 165 -24.93 -19.75 -1.38
C LYS A 165 -25.96 -20.77 -0.93
N ARG A 166 -25.90 -21.17 0.35
CA ARG A 166 -26.87 -22.11 0.93
C ARG A 166 -28.33 -21.57 0.91
N LEU A 167 -28.48 -20.26 1.21
CA LEU A 167 -29.83 -19.63 1.17
C LEU A 167 -30.41 -19.58 -0.25
N ILE A 168 -29.57 -19.38 -1.26
CA ILE A 168 -29.99 -19.45 -2.67
C ILE A 168 -30.37 -20.87 -3.04
N GLU A 169 -29.60 -21.89 -2.64
CA GLU A 169 -29.89 -23.32 -2.92
C GLU A 169 -31.22 -23.76 -2.34
N ILE A 170 -31.61 -23.31 -1.14
CA ILE A 170 -32.87 -23.63 -0.50
C ILE A 170 -34.02 -22.70 -0.93
N LYS A 171 -33.80 -21.79 -1.89
CA LYS A 171 -34.76 -20.80 -2.37
C LYS A 171 -35.44 -20.02 -1.22
N ALA A 172 -34.59 -19.47 -0.33
CA ALA A 172 -35.06 -18.68 0.81
C ALA A 172 -35.81 -17.41 0.35
N PRO A 173 -36.73 -16.86 1.19
CA PRO A 173 -37.45 -15.62 0.87
C PRO A 173 -36.52 -14.48 0.50
N GLU A 174 -36.92 -13.64 -0.45
CA GLU A 174 -36.08 -12.56 -1.03
C GLU A 174 -35.61 -11.57 0.02
N VAL A 175 -36.40 -11.26 1.03
CA VAL A 175 -36.01 -10.37 2.14
C VAL A 175 -34.74 -10.87 2.87
N ILE A 176 -34.68 -12.19 3.09
CA ILE A 176 -33.52 -12.83 3.75
C ILE A 176 -32.31 -12.79 2.82
N LEU A 177 -32.50 -13.07 1.53
CA LEU A 177 -31.43 -13.03 0.54
C LEU A 177 -30.85 -11.62 0.40
N ARG A 178 -31.70 -10.59 0.35
CA ARG A 178 -31.28 -9.18 0.31
C ARG A 178 -30.43 -8.79 1.52
N ASN A 179 -30.88 -9.15 2.72
CA ASN A 179 -30.12 -8.87 3.93
C ASN A 179 -28.76 -9.58 3.94
N GLU A 180 -28.68 -10.82 3.51
CA GLU A 180 -27.41 -11.56 3.47
C GLU A 180 -26.48 -11.02 2.35
N LYS A 181 -27.01 -10.60 1.19
CA LYS A 181 -26.24 -9.88 0.16
C LYS A 181 -25.63 -8.59 0.72
N ARG A 182 -26.41 -7.81 1.49
CA ARG A 182 -25.93 -6.60 2.18
C ARG A 182 -24.80 -6.92 3.16
N MET A 183 -24.98 -7.96 3.99
CA MET A 183 -23.96 -8.38 4.96
C MET A 183 -22.68 -8.89 4.29
N LEU A 184 -22.79 -9.56 3.14
CA LEU A 184 -21.63 -9.96 2.35
C LEU A 184 -20.90 -8.75 1.79
N GLN A 185 -21.62 -7.77 1.24
CA GLN A 185 -21.05 -6.51 0.77
C GLN A 185 -20.28 -5.79 1.89
N GLU A 186 -20.89 -5.70 3.08
CA GLU A 186 -20.21 -5.11 4.25
C GLU A 186 -18.93 -5.84 4.65
N ALA A 187 -18.92 -7.16 4.56
CA ALA A 187 -17.74 -7.95 4.85
C ALA A 187 -16.60 -7.70 3.83
N VAL A 188 -16.96 -7.60 2.54
CA VAL A 188 -16.00 -7.28 1.48
C VAL A 188 -15.46 -5.85 1.62
N ASP A 189 -16.32 -4.87 1.90
CA ASP A 189 -15.92 -3.49 2.13
C ASP A 189 -14.95 -3.38 3.32
N SER A 190 -15.22 -4.11 4.39
CA SER A 190 -14.33 -4.14 5.56
C SER A 190 -12.98 -4.80 5.26
N LEU A 191 -12.94 -5.78 4.36
CA LEU A 191 -11.69 -6.38 3.89
C LEU A 191 -10.85 -5.39 3.10
N PHE A 192 -11.45 -4.61 2.22
CA PHE A 192 -10.73 -3.63 1.41
C PHE A 192 -10.37 -2.37 2.20
N ASP A 193 -11.31 -1.74 2.89
CA ASP A 193 -11.07 -0.54 3.70
C ASP A 193 -11.99 -0.46 4.93
N ASN A 194 -11.55 -1.04 6.03
CA ASN A 194 -12.29 -1.05 7.28
C ASN A 194 -12.41 0.34 7.95
N SER A 195 -11.46 1.23 7.69
CA SER A 195 -11.42 2.56 8.32
C SER A 195 -12.43 3.54 7.72
N ARG A 196 -13.01 3.22 6.55
CA ARG A 196 -13.94 4.10 5.83
C ARG A 196 -15.35 4.08 6.39
N LYS A 197 -15.70 3.04 7.15
CA LYS A 197 -17.04 2.89 7.74
C LYS A 197 -17.15 3.54 9.10
N SER A 198 -18.33 4.08 9.41
CA SER A 198 -18.69 4.56 10.75
C SER A 198 -18.68 3.43 11.80
N SER A 199 -19.07 2.22 11.39
CA SER A 199 -19.04 1.01 12.21
C SER A 199 -17.94 0.05 11.74
N ALA A 200 -16.67 0.44 11.94
CA ALA A 200 -15.53 -0.43 11.61
C ALA A 200 -15.59 -1.74 12.41
N VAL A 201 -15.21 -2.84 11.75
CA VAL A 201 -15.06 -4.14 12.42
C VAL A 201 -13.90 -4.06 13.40
N LYS A 202 -14.17 -4.46 14.67
CA LYS A 202 -13.23 -4.38 15.77
C LYS A 202 -12.95 -5.74 16.37
N THR A 203 -11.84 -5.86 17.07
CA THR A 203 -11.52 -6.98 17.95
C THR A 203 -12.33 -6.86 19.25
N ASP A 204 -12.34 -7.92 20.08
CA ASP A 204 -12.94 -7.91 21.41
C ASP A 204 -12.37 -6.80 22.31
N ALA A 205 -11.10 -6.41 22.09
CA ALA A 205 -10.44 -5.29 22.76
C ALA A 205 -10.78 -3.92 22.14
N ASN A 206 -11.84 -3.80 21.34
CA ASN A 206 -12.33 -2.56 20.71
C ASN A 206 -11.35 -1.90 19.71
N ARG A 207 -10.26 -2.59 19.31
CA ARG A 207 -9.31 -2.14 18.28
C ARG A 207 -9.85 -2.45 16.88
N PRO A 208 -9.88 -1.49 15.93
CA PRO A 208 -10.29 -1.79 14.56
C PRO A 208 -9.31 -2.76 13.89
N LEU A 209 -9.84 -3.71 13.12
CA LEU A 209 -9.04 -4.64 12.34
C LEU A 209 -8.36 -3.91 11.19
N LYS A 210 -7.09 -4.27 10.92
CA LYS A 210 -6.29 -3.70 9.84
C LYS A 210 -6.68 -4.32 8.50
N SER A 211 -7.25 -3.51 7.60
CA SER A 211 -7.68 -3.91 6.26
C SER A 211 -6.55 -3.94 5.24
N LEU A 212 -6.85 -4.40 4.01
CA LEU A 212 -5.89 -4.38 2.90
C LEU A 212 -5.41 -2.95 2.59
N SER A 213 -6.33 -1.99 2.54
CA SER A 213 -5.99 -0.57 2.35
C SER A 213 -5.06 -0.04 3.45
N ASP A 214 -5.32 -0.40 4.71
CA ASP A 214 -4.49 0.01 5.85
C ASP A 214 -3.08 -0.59 5.81
N SER A 215 -2.90 -1.72 5.13
CA SER A 215 -1.58 -2.32 4.92
C SER A 215 -0.75 -1.57 3.88
N LEU A 216 -1.37 -0.75 3.03
CA LEU A 216 -0.73 0.03 1.98
C LEU A 216 -0.54 1.50 2.36
N LYS A 217 -1.55 2.11 3.00
CA LYS A 217 -1.58 3.54 3.33
C LYS A 217 -0.93 3.86 4.69
N GLY A 218 -0.60 5.13 4.89
CA GLY A 218 -0.06 5.64 6.16
C GLY A 218 1.43 5.42 6.34
N LYS A 219 1.95 5.83 7.51
CA LYS A 219 3.38 5.78 7.85
C LYS A 219 3.92 4.35 7.95
N GLN A 220 3.09 3.41 8.41
CA GLN A 220 3.42 1.99 8.56
C GLN A 220 2.93 1.14 7.37
N GLY A 221 2.39 1.79 6.34
CA GLY A 221 1.98 1.12 5.11
C GLY A 221 3.15 0.74 4.22
N ARG A 222 2.90 -0.19 3.31
CA ARG A 222 3.91 -0.75 2.40
C ARG A 222 4.64 0.31 1.59
N PHE A 223 3.93 1.33 1.11
CA PHE A 223 4.54 2.40 0.32
C PHE A 223 5.59 3.18 1.11
N ARG A 224 5.24 3.71 2.28
CA ARG A 224 6.14 4.54 3.07
C ARG A 224 7.19 3.76 3.83
N GLN A 225 6.88 2.55 4.28
CA GLN A 225 7.78 1.76 5.12
C GLN A 225 8.75 0.89 4.34
N ASN A 226 8.35 0.37 3.17
CA ASN A 226 9.15 -0.64 2.46
C ASN A 226 9.51 -0.27 1.01
N LEU A 227 8.77 0.65 0.35
CA LEU A 227 9.00 1.00 -1.04
C LEU A 227 9.74 2.33 -1.19
N LEU A 228 9.29 3.39 -0.53
CA LEU A 228 9.95 4.70 -0.55
C LEU A 228 11.23 4.74 0.30
N GLY A 229 11.36 3.83 1.25
CA GLY A 229 12.56 3.66 2.05
C GLY A 229 12.67 2.21 2.50
N LYS A 230 13.90 1.68 2.50
CA LYS A 230 14.21 0.31 2.90
C LYS A 230 15.32 0.31 3.94
N ARG A 231 15.37 -0.74 4.77
CA ARG A 231 16.57 -1.03 5.55
C ARG A 231 17.66 -1.51 4.60
N VAL A 232 18.86 -1.00 4.76
CA VAL A 232 19.99 -1.31 3.90
C VAL A 232 21.08 -2.03 4.68
N ASP A 233 21.77 -2.96 4.01
CA ASP A 233 22.94 -3.63 4.54
C ASP A 233 24.16 -2.69 4.51
N TYR A 234 25.27 -3.13 5.07
CA TYR A 234 26.51 -2.36 5.18
C TYR A 234 26.32 -0.99 5.85
N SER A 235 25.49 -0.99 6.88
CA SER A 235 25.23 0.16 7.73
C SER A 235 25.35 -0.22 9.20
N ALA A 236 25.74 0.76 10.00
CA ALA A 236 25.85 0.59 11.44
C ALA A 236 25.36 1.86 12.15
N ARG A 237 25.15 1.77 13.45
CA ARG A 237 24.75 2.90 14.28
C ARG A 237 25.50 2.85 15.60
N SER A 238 26.02 3.98 16.06
CA SER A 238 26.63 4.10 17.37
C SER A 238 26.55 5.53 17.92
N VAL A 239 26.84 5.67 19.19
CA VAL A 239 26.98 6.97 19.86
C VAL A 239 28.18 7.72 19.29
N ILE A 240 28.08 9.05 19.22
CA ILE A 240 29.16 9.92 18.79
C ILE A 240 29.87 10.52 20.00
N VAL A 241 31.18 10.70 19.83
CA VAL A 241 32.05 11.40 20.79
C VAL A 241 32.93 12.40 20.06
N VAL A 242 33.45 13.39 20.77
CA VAL A 242 34.33 14.38 20.19
C VAL A 242 35.68 13.78 19.78
N GLY A 243 36.18 14.15 18.60
CA GLY A 243 37.47 13.76 18.09
C GLY A 243 38.26 15.00 17.63
N PRO A 244 38.85 15.78 18.54
CA PRO A 244 39.56 17.01 18.19
C PRO A 244 40.87 16.78 17.41
N GLU A 245 41.40 15.56 17.45
CA GLU A 245 42.60 15.13 16.75
C GLU A 245 42.38 14.79 15.28
N LEU A 246 41.09 14.67 14.88
CA LEU A 246 40.71 14.34 13.50
C LEU A 246 40.82 15.59 12.61
N ARG A 247 41.20 15.39 11.36
CA ARG A 247 41.03 16.43 10.35
C ARG A 247 39.58 16.64 10.03
N MET A 248 39.18 17.76 9.47
CA MET A 248 37.82 18.15 9.23
C MET A 248 37.04 17.18 8.34
N GLY A 249 37.67 16.53 7.38
CA GLY A 249 37.09 15.50 6.52
C GLY A 249 37.28 14.06 7.02
N GLU A 250 37.78 13.86 8.25
CA GLU A 250 38.00 12.52 8.81
C GLU A 250 37.00 12.20 9.92
N CYS A 251 36.72 10.91 10.09
CA CYS A 251 35.92 10.39 11.20
C CYS A 251 36.59 9.17 11.81
N GLY A 252 36.45 8.98 13.11
CA GLY A 252 36.93 7.79 13.80
C GLY A 252 35.84 6.71 13.85
N ILE A 253 36.15 5.53 13.32
CA ILE A 253 35.23 4.38 13.36
C ILE A 253 35.82 3.29 14.23
N PRO A 254 35.05 2.73 15.18
CA PRO A 254 35.47 1.58 15.99
C PRO A 254 35.95 0.42 15.12
N LYS A 255 37.09 -0.18 15.46
CA LYS A 255 37.66 -1.33 14.74
C LYS A 255 36.65 -2.46 14.47
N LEU A 256 35.85 -2.82 15.47
CA LEU A 256 34.89 -3.89 15.34
C LEU A 256 33.76 -3.57 14.36
N MET A 257 33.33 -2.31 14.35
CA MET A 257 32.32 -1.83 13.40
C MET A 257 32.89 -1.80 11.98
N ALA A 258 34.09 -1.28 11.80
CA ALA A 258 34.78 -1.25 10.53
C ALA A 258 34.99 -2.65 9.94
N ALA A 259 35.38 -3.63 10.75
CA ALA A 259 35.58 -5.01 10.32
C ALA A 259 34.29 -5.65 9.76
N GLU A 260 33.13 -5.36 10.34
CA GLU A 260 31.83 -5.84 9.82
C GLU A 260 31.38 -5.09 8.58
N LEU A 261 31.53 -3.77 8.55
CA LEU A 261 31.14 -2.95 7.37
C LEU A 261 31.97 -3.32 6.14
N TYR A 262 33.29 -3.41 6.29
CA TYR A 262 34.23 -3.70 5.18
C TYR A 262 34.46 -5.20 4.93
N LYS A 263 33.67 -6.08 5.56
CA LYS A 263 33.81 -7.55 5.47
C LYS A 263 33.99 -8.09 4.04
N PRO A 264 33.17 -7.68 3.03
CA PRO A 264 33.34 -8.18 1.66
C PRO A 264 34.69 -7.76 1.04
N PHE A 265 35.15 -6.55 1.33
CA PHE A 265 36.41 -6.04 0.81
C PHE A 265 37.62 -6.74 1.45
N ILE A 266 37.53 -7.02 2.76
CA ILE A 266 38.55 -7.78 3.49
C ILE A 266 38.64 -9.21 2.91
N ILE A 267 37.51 -9.89 2.71
CA ILE A 267 37.46 -11.22 2.15
C ILE A 267 38.10 -11.25 0.75
N ARG A 268 37.79 -10.27 -0.09
CA ARG A 268 38.38 -10.12 -1.42
C ARG A 268 39.89 -9.98 -1.34
N LYS A 269 40.41 -9.09 -0.47
CA LYS A 269 41.84 -8.87 -0.30
C LYS A 269 42.60 -10.05 0.31
N LEU A 270 41.97 -10.81 1.20
CA LEU A 270 42.53 -12.07 1.72
C LEU A 270 42.77 -13.11 0.62
N ILE A 271 41.83 -13.20 -0.33
CA ILE A 271 41.94 -14.11 -1.48
C ILE A 271 42.98 -13.58 -2.50
N GLU A 272 42.92 -12.29 -2.84
CA GLU A 272 43.86 -11.64 -3.75
C GLU A 272 45.32 -11.75 -3.28
N ARG A 273 45.55 -11.65 -1.99
CA ARG A 273 46.92 -11.81 -1.38
C ARG A 273 47.34 -13.29 -1.23
N GLY A 274 46.46 -14.24 -1.59
CA GLY A 274 46.77 -15.67 -1.49
C GLY A 274 46.83 -16.24 -0.07
N ILE A 275 46.40 -15.45 0.96
CA ILE A 275 46.39 -15.87 2.37
C ILE A 275 45.38 -17.03 2.55
N VAL A 276 44.27 -16.99 1.80
CA VAL A 276 43.25 -18.04 1.79
C VAL A 276 42.83 -18.38 0.37
N LYS A 277 42.47 -19.63 0.15
CA LYS A 277 42.03 -20.14 -1.16
C LYS A 277 40.51 -20.10 -1.35
N THR A 278 39.73 -20.03 -0.28
CA THR A 278 38.26 -20.11 -0.34
C THR A 278 37.59 -19.01 0.47
N VAL A 279 36.43 -18.55 -0.02
CA VAL A 279 35.56 -17.58 0.68
C VAL A 279 35.16 -18.07 2.08
N LYS A 280 34.91 -19.37 2.23
CA LYS A 280 34.54 -19.99 3.52
C LYS A 280 35.64 -19.84 4.56
N SER A 281 36.90 -20.08 4.16
CA SER A 281 38.06 -19.87 5.04
C SER A 281 38.28 -18.41 5.36
N ALA A 282 38.13 -17.51 4.38
CA ALA A 282 38.22 -16.07 4.61
C ALA A 282 37.19 -15.57 5.62
N LYS A 283 35.91 -16.01 5.49
CA LYS A 283 34.87 -15.67 6.48
C LYS A 283 35.26 -16.12 7.89
N LYS A 284 35.78 -17.33 8.06
CA LYS A 284 36.21 -17.83 9.39
C LYS A 284 37.30 -16.97 10.00
N ILE A 285 38.27 -16.50 9.21
CA ILE A 285 39.34 -15.61 9.68
C ILE A 285 38.74 -14.27 10.14
N VAL A 286 37.85 -13.69 9.33
CA VAL A 286 37.18 -12.42 9.68
C VAL A 286 36.32 -12.56 10.94
N ASP A 287 35.57 -13.63 11.07
CA ASP A 287 34.71 -13.89 12.23
C ASP A 287 35.53 -14.11 13.52
N ARG A 288 36.76 -14.69 13.39
CA ARG A 288 37.71 -14.86 14.50
C ARG A 288 38.52 -13.59 14.84
N LYS A 289 38.45 -12.56 14.00
CA LYS A 289 39.18 -11.29 14.17
C LYS A 289 40.71 -11.48 14.34
N GLU A 290 41.28 -12.34 13.49
CA GLU A 290 42.73 -12.57 13.52
C GLU A 290 43.53 -11.31 13.22
N ALA A 291 44.78 -11.20 13.75
CA ALA A 291 45.62 -10.01 13.66
C ALA A 291 45.84 -9.51 12.22
N VAL A 292 45.93 -10.42 11.26
CA VAL A 292 46.12 -10.08 9.83
C VAL A 292 45.01 -9.21 9.24
N ILE A 293 43.80 -9.25 9.85
CA ILE A 293 42.67 -8.48 9.36
C ILE A 293 42.90 -6.98 9.52
N TRP A 294 43.53 -6.55 10.58
CA TRP A 294 43.67 -5.12 10.91
C TRP A 294 44.53 -4.38 9.90
N ASP A 295 45.61 -4.99 9.45
CA ASP A 295 46.47 -4.40 8.40
C ASP A 295 45.74 -4.33 7.05
N ILE A 296 44.97 -5.34 6.74
CA ILE A 296 44.15 -5.36 5.51
C ILE A 296 43.04 -4.31 5.60
N LEU A 297 42.37 -4.22 6.73
CA LEU A 297 41.32 -3.25 6.97
C LEU A 297 41.81 -1.82 6.84
N GLU A 298 42.95 -1.48 7.45
CA GLU A 298 43.56 -0.18 7.32
C GLU A 298 43.89 0.19 5.85
N HIS A 299 44.41 -0.79 5.12
CA HIS A 299 44.70 -0.60 3.70
C HIS A 299 43.41 -0.40 2.87
N VAL A 300 42.31 -1.15 3.15
CA VAL A 300 41.05 -1.05 2.45
C VAL A 300 40.31 0.26 2.78
N MET A 301 40.45 0.76 4.00
CA MET A 301 39.84 2.01 4.43
C MET A 301 40.46 3.25 3.80
N LYS A 302 41.74 3.18 3.41
CA LYS A 302 42.43 4.30 2.72
C LYS A 302 41.78 4.57 1.37
N GLY A 303 41.22 5.76 1.18
CA GLY A 303 40.54 6.16 -0.06
C GLY A 303 39.12 5.57 -0.25
N HIS A 304 38.58 4.91 0.77
CA HIS A 304 37.22 4.41 0.75
C HIS A 304 36.37 5.12 1.82
N PRO A 305 35.66 6.22 1.46
CA PRO A 305 34.93 7.03 2.40
C PRO A 305 33.69 6.29 2.95
N VAL A 306 33.19 6.77 4.07
CA VAL A 306 31.92 6.37 4.66
C VAL A 306 30.99 7.55 4.71
N LEU A 307 29.68 7.30 4.65
CA LEU A 307 28.66 8.32 4.84
C LEU A 307 28.20 8.30 6.29
N LEU A 308 28.23 9.46 6.94
CA LEU A 308 27.64 9.66 8.27
C LEU A 308 26.32 10.39 8.12
N ASN A 309 25.32 9.93 8.87
CA ASN A 309 24.00 10.55 8.91
C ASN A 309 23.49 10.64 10.35
N ARG A 310 22.92 11.80 10.69
CA ARG A 310 22.15 11.98 11.93
C ARG A 310 20.69 12.20 11.61
N ALA A 311 19.81 11.43 12.25
CA ALA A 311 18.37 11.65 12.20
C ALA A 311 17.94 12.68 13.28
N PRO A 312 17.00 13.60 12.97
CA PRO A 312 16.32 13.79 11.69
C PRO A 312 17.21 14.49 10.65
N THR A 313 17.17 14.05 9.40
CA THR A 313 17.88 14.68 8.28
C THR A 313 17.05 15.85 7.76
N LEU A 314 17.34 17.06 8.25
CA LEU A 314 16.57 18.27 7.94
C LEU A 314 16.99 18.94 6.63
N HIS A 315 18.25 18.80 6.25
CA HIS A 315 18.85 19.40 5.04
C HIS A 315 19.93 18.48 4.46
N ARG A 316 20.45 18.80 3.28
CA ARG A 316 21.42 17.96 2.57
C ARG A 316 22.71 17.68 3.33
N LEU A 317 23.16 18.59 4.20
CA LEU A 317 24.36 18.42 5.03
C LEU A 317 24.15 17.47 6.23
N GLY A 318 22.92 16.97 6.45
CA GLY A 318 22.65 15.89 7.41
C GLY A 318 23.19 14.53 6.98
N ILE A 319 23.70 14.41 5.74
CA ILE A 319 24.45 13.25 5.25
C ILE A 319 25.73 13.78 4.59
N GLN A 320 26.88 13.37 5.10
CA GLN A 320 28.18 13.78 4.55
C GLN A 320 29.12 12.59 4.51
N ALA A 321 30.07 12.63 3.56
CA ALA A 321 31.12 11.63 3.45
C ALA A 321 32.36 12.06 4.28
N PHE A 322 32.98 11.10 4.91
CA PHE A 322 34.18 11.26 5.67
C PHE A 322 35.20 10.17 5.35
N GLN A 323 36.47 10.48 5.40
CA GLN A 323 37.54 9.50 5.36
C GLN A 323 37.63 8.81 6.73
N PRO A 324 37.39 7.50 6.83
CA PRO A 324 37.41 6.81 8.12
C PRO A 324 38.86 6.56 8.60
N LYS A 325 39.05 6.68 9.93
CA LYS A 325 40.21 6.19 10.68
C LYS A 325 39.77 5.13 11.66
N MET A 326 40.58 4.10 11.82
CA MET A 326 40.32 3.10 12.87
C MET A 326 40.65 3.67 14.25
N ILE A 327 39.71 3.49 15.17
CA ILE A 327 39.89 3.86 16.57
C ILE A 327 39.54 2.69 17.50
N GLU A 328 40.12 2.71 18.67
CA GLU A 328 39.66 1.81 19.76
C GLU A 328 38.37 2.32 20.40
N GLY A 329 37.62 1.42 21.01
CA GLY A 329 36.37 1.76 21.66
C GLY A 329 35.13 1.31 20.90
N LYS A 330 33.97 1.89 21.23
CA LYS A 330 32.65 1.53 20.67
C LYS A 330 31.91 2.74 20.06
N ALA A 331 32.37 3.96 20.32
CA ALA A 331 31.78 5.20 19.88
C ALA A 331 32.45 5.73 18.61
N ILE A 332 31.70 6.41 17.77
CA ILE A 332 32.20 7.07 16.56
C ILE A 332 32.79 8.40 16.99
N GLN A 333 33.99 8.74 16.53
CA GLN A 333 34.58 10.04 16.74
C GLN A 333 34.25 10.99 15.58
N LEU A 334 33.78 12.19 15.94
CA LEU A 334 33.43 13.22 14.98
C LEU A 334 34.18 14.52 15.29
N HIS A 335 34.65 15.20 14.25
CA HIS A 335 35.30 16.49 14.41
C HIS A 335 34.28 17.52 14.94
N PRO A 336 34.64 18.34 15.95
CA PRO A 336 33.70 19.27 16.58
C PRO A 336 33.09 20.29 15.62
N LEU A 337 33.79 20.75 14.61
CA LEU A 337 33.22 21.68 13.62
C LEU A 337 32.18 21.05 12.69
N ALA A 338 32.18 19.74 12.51
CA ALA A 338 31.16 19.04 11.73
C ALA A 338 29.81 18.96 12.45
N CYS A 339 29.80 19.11 13.77
CA CYS A 339 28.57 18.98 14.58
C CYS A 339 27.49 19.99 14.20
N THR A 340 27.87 21.20 13.83
CA THR A 340 26.93 22.26 13.44
C THR A 340 26.06 21.85 12.23
N ALA A 341 26.68 21.23 11.22
CA ALA A 341 25.97 20.79 10.03
C ALA A 341 24.98 19.64 10.31
N PHE A 342 25.32 18.75 11.25
CA PHE A 342 24.45 17.65 11.67
C PHE A 342 23.45 18.06 12.76
N ASN A 343 23.57 19.26 13.31
CA ASN A 343 22.88 19.70 14.54
C ASN A 343 23.02 18.64 15.64
N ALA A 344 24.26 18.16 15.83
CA ALA A 344 24.61 17.09 16.74
C ALA A 344 25.32 17.63 17.97
N ASP A 345 25.09 17.02 19.12
CA ASP A 345 25.82 17.23 20.36
C ASP A 345 26.35 15.90 20.89
N PHE A 346 27.21 15.98 21.92
CA PHE A 346 27.88 14.79 22.48
C PHE A 346 27.24 14.33 23.80
N ASP A 347 25.96 14.58 24.00
CA ASP A 347 25.20 14.23 25.19
C ASP A 347 24.60 12.81 25.16
N GLY A 348 24.91 12.03 24.13
CA GLY A 348 24.38 10.69 23.89
C GLY A 348 23.78 10.51 22.51
N ASP A 349 23.93 11.50 21.63
CA ASP A 349 23.48 11.41 20.24
C ASP A 349 24.12 10.23 19.51
N GLN A 350 23.35 9.63 18.60
CA GLN A 350 23.78 8.53 17.75
C GLN A 350 23.79 8.97 16.29
N MET A 351 24.74 8.43 15.54
CA MET A 351 24.80 8.59 14.09
C MET A 351 24.85 7.25 13.38
N ALA A 352 24.25 7.21 12.18
CA ALA A 352 24.34 6.08 11.28
C ALA A 352 25.57 6.23 10.38
N VAL A 353 26.20 5.09 10.09
CA VAL A 353 27.32 4.96 9.15
C VAL A 353 26.87 4.08 8.00
N HIS A 354 27.12 4.51 6.79
CA HIS A 354 26.81 3.75 5.57
C HIS A 354 28.07 3.62 4.72
N LEU A 355 28.26 2.44 4.14
CA LEU A 355 29.42 2.17 3.29
C LEU A 355 29.01 2.16 1.81
N PRO A 356 29.53 3.06 0.96
CA PRO A 356 29.42 2.96 -0.48
C PRO A 356 30.06 1.66 -0.99
N LEU A 357 29.38 0.91 -1.86
CA LEU A 357 29.85 -0.40 -2.30
C LEU A 357 30.40 -0.38 -3.73
N SER A 358 29.77 0.36 -4.65
CA SER A 358 30.23 0.45 -6.04
C SER A 358 31.30 1.52 -6.22
N ASN A 359 32.13 1.38 -7.25
CA ASN A 359 33.15 2.38 -7.57
C ASN A 359 32.53 3.74 -7.89
N GLU A 360 31.38 3.76 -8.57
CA GLU A 360 30.65 5.00 -8.87
C GLU A 360 30.18 5.69 -7.58
N ALA A 361 29.62 4.92 -6.63
CA ALA A 361 29.19 5.46 -5.35
C ALA A 361 30.37 5.98 -4.50
N ILE A 362 31.51 5.31 -4.55
CA ILE A 362 32.75 5.76 -3.87
C ILE A 362 33.21 7.07 -4.47
N LEU A 363 33.26 7.18 -5.81
CA LEU A 363 33.65 8.41 -6.50
C LEU A 363 32.65 9.54 -6.23
N GLU A 364 31.36 9.28 -6.26
CA GLU A 364 30.35 10.27 -5.92
C GLU A 364 30.51 10.76 -4.47
N ALA A 365 30.74 9.86 -3.53
CA ALA A 365 30.99 10.21 -2.13
C ALA A 365 32.27 11.08 -1.98
N GLN A 366 33.31 10.77 -2.73
CA GLN A 366 34.58 11.53 -2.68
C GLN A 366 34.46 12.92 -3.34
N MET A 367 33.76 13.02 -4.47
CA MET A 367 33.76 14.25 -5.28
C MET A 367 32.64 15.22 -4.91
N LEU A 368 31.49 14.72 -4.44
CA LEU A 368 30.30 15.54 -4.21
C LEU A 368 29.85 15.60 -2.75
N MET A 369 30.20 14.61 -1.93
CA MET A 369 29.67 14.49 -0.58
C MET A 369 30.70 14.64 0.53
N LEU A 370 31.99 14.76 0.21
CA LEU A 370 33.01 15.06 1.22
C LEU A 370 32.70 16.39 1.90
N GLN A 371 32.91 16.41 3.19
CA GLN A 371 32.68 17.59 4.02
C GLN A 371 33.49 18.83 3.57
N SER A 372 34.55 18.65 2.82
CA SER A 372 35.35 19.71 2.23
C SER A 372 34.81 20.35 0.95
N HIS A 373 33.73 19.80 0.39
CA HIS A 373 33.05 20.27 -0.80
C HIS A 373 31.59 20.65 -0.46
#